data_499e3acb1a3fdd554803908cfe59e585
#
_entry.id   499e3acb1a3fdd554803908cfe59e585
#
_cell.length_a   1.000
_cell.length_b   1.000
_cell.length_c   1.000
_cell.angle_alpha   90.00
_cell.angle_beta   90.00
_cell.angle_gamma   90.00
#
_symmetry.space_group_name_H-M   'P 1'
#
loop_
_entity.id
_entity.type
_entity.pdbx_description
1 polymer ?
#
loop_
_entity_poly.entity_id
_entity_poly.type
_entity_poly.pdbx_seq_one_letter_code
_entity_poly.pdbx_strand_id
1 'polypeptide(L)'
;MFRRRRWPRPLRRLAIDLRDLFIVVRQFRGALLSFAVTVLAGGGLYYALAQRAGEPEPSSLAEGFYAALTMIFLQTSFDFPSAWYLQLFFFVMPLLGLGILGQGVTDIGVLLFNRQARGEAWQVAVAETFSNHIVVVGLGHLGFRVARALHELDEPFVCVEQNPEAALAQQVQNWDVPIIEGGALKHDVLRQAGLERAHTVVLATSDDIMNLQIAIHARAVNPKARTIVRLFDDDFAREVVSA
;
A
#
# COMPACT_ATOMS: atom_id res chain seq x y z
N MET A 1 -4.00 -18.55 -30.30
CA MET A 1 -3.94 -17.19 -30.86
C MET A 1 -4.84 -16.28 -30.01
N PHE A 2 -4.40 -15.85 -28.84
CA PHE A 2 -5.19 -15.01 -27.93
C PHE A 2 -4.83 -13.54 -28.18
N ARG A 3 -5.76 -12.80 -28.77
CA ARG A 3 -5.65 -11.36 -29.00
C ARG A 3 -5.72 -10.63 -27.66
N ARG A 4 -4.58 -10.12 -27.16
CA ARG A 4 -4.49 -9.27 -25.97
C ARG A 4 -5.31 -7.99 -26.22
N ARG A 5 -6.31 -7.71 -25.37
CA ARG A 5 -6.97 -6.40 -25.30
C ARG A 5 -5.96 -5.39 -24.75
N ARG A 6 -5.28 -4.68 -25.64
CA ARG A 6 -4.50 -3.49 -25.26
C ARG A 6 -5.48 -2.40 -24.82
N TRP A 7 -5.44 -2.04 -23.57
CA TRP A 7 -6.16 -0.86 -23.10
C TRP A 7 -5.58 0.38 -23.81
N PRO A 8 -6.42 1.31 -24.34
CA PRO A 8 -5.92 2.54 -24.94
C PRO A 8 -5.14 3.37 -23.93
N ARG A 9 -4.01 3.94 -24.36
CA ARG A 9 -3.07 4.73 -23.52
C ARG A 9 -3.72 5.72 -22.53
N PRO A 10 -4.84 6.45 -22.85
CA PRO A 10 -5.47 7.37 -21.91
C PRO A 10 -6.15 6.65 -20.73
N LEU A 11 -6.75 5.46 -20.95
CA LEU A 11 -7.40 4.68 -19.88
C LEU A 11 -6.36 4.07 -18.90
N ARG A 12 -5.16 3.76 -19.38
CA ARG A 12 -4.07 3.29 -18.53
C ARG A 12 -3.56 4.41 -17.61
N ARG A 13 -3.47 5.66 -18.08
CA ARG A 13 -3.10 6.81 -17.24
C ARG A 13 -4.16 7.08 -16.18
N LEU A 14 -5.42 7.12 -16.53
CA LEU A 14 -6.54 7.29 -15.58
C LEU A 14 -6.56 6.18 -14.50
N ALA A 15 -6.29 4.93 -14.87
CA ALA A 15 -6.22 3.81 -13.93
C ALA A 15 -5.01 3.94 -12.99
N ILE A 16 -3.90 4.49 -13.46
CA ILE A 16 -2.72 4.78 -12.64
C ILE A 16 -3.04 5.92 -11.66
N ASP A 17 -3.61 7.02 -12.13
CA ASP A 17 -3.95 8.18 -11.31
C ASP A 17 -4.99 7.84 -10.23
N LEU A 18 -6.01 7.04 -10.55
CA LEU A 18 -7.01 6.55 -9.58
C LEU A 18 -6.40 5.60 -8.55
N ARG A 19 -5.46 4.76 -8.96
CA ARG A 19 -4.73 3.87 -8.05
C ARG A 19 -3.88 4.68 -7.08
N ASP A 20 -3.17 5.69 -7.58
CA ASP A 20 -2.29 6.54 -6.78
C ASP A 20 -3.11 7.32 -5.75
N LEU A 21 -4.27 7.83 -6.14
CA LEU A 21 -5.23 8.44 -5.24
C LEU A 21 -5.72 7.45 -4.16
N PHE A 22 -6.03 6.20 -4.54
CA PHE A 22 -6.48 5.18 -3.60
C PHE A 22 -5.42 4.82 -2.55
N ILE A 23 -4.14 4.74 -2.94
CA ILE A 23 -3.01 4.48 -2.04
C ILE A 23 -2.88 5.62 -1.03
N VAL A 24 -2.95 6.88 -1.49
CA VAL A 24 -2.90 8.06 -0.63
C VAL A 24 -4.08 8.06 0.35
N VAL A 25 -5.32 7.88 -0.12
CA VAL A 25 -6.51 7.82 0.74
C VAL A 25 -6.42 6.70 1.78
N ARG A 26 -5.93 5.52 1.39
CA ARG A 26 -5.74 4.39 2.32
C ARG A 26 -4.74 4.72 3.44
N GLN A 27 -3.70 5.48 3.14
CA GLN A 27 -2.70 5.90 4.12
C GLN A 27 -3.24 6.92 5.12
N PHE A 28 -4.06 7.87 4.65
CA PHE A 28 -4.69 8.89 5.49
C PHE A 28 -5.99 8.44 6.15
N ARG A 29 -6.41 7.17 5.97
CA ARG A 29 -7.68 6.66 6.52
C ARG A 29 -7.82 6.88 8.02
N GLY A 30 -6.72 6.79 8.79
CA GLY A 30 -6.72 7.01 10.24
C GLY A 30 -7.08 8.46 10.58
N ALA A 31 -6.39 9.43 9.99
CA ALA A 31 -6.66 10.86 10.19
C ALA A 31 -8.06 11.25 9.68
N LEU A 32 -8.47 10.75 8.52
CA LEU A 32 -9.80 11.00 7.96
C LEU A 32 -10.91 10.41 8.82
N LEU A 33 -10.75 9.18 9.33
CA LEU A 33 -11.72 8.55 10.21
C LEU A 33 -11.79 9.28 11.57
N SER A 34 -10.65 9.62 12.18
CA SER A 34 -10.64 10.38 13.42
C SER A 34 -11.30 11.75 13.26
N PHE A 35 -11.05 12.43 12.15
CA PHE A 35 -11.72 13.69 11.82
C PHE A 35 -13.23 13.52 11.68
N ALA A 36 -13.67 12.55 10.88
CA ALA A 36 -15.10 12.27 10.69
C ALA A 36 -15.79 11.91 12.00
N VAL A 37 -15.16 11.04 12.82
CA VAL A 37 -15.70 10.67 14.14
C VAL A 37 -15.77 11.88 15.06
N THR A 38 -14.76 12.72 15.10
CA THR A 38 -14.75 13.94 15.93
C THR A 38 -15.85 14.90 15.52
N VAL A 39 -16.07 15.13 14.24
CA VAL A 39 -17.15 15.99 13.75
C VAL A 39 -18.52 15.40 14.04
N LEU A 40 -18.73 14.13 13.73
CA LEU A 40 -20.05 13.49 13.89
C LEU A 40 -20.42 13.27 15.37
N ALA A 41 -19.49 12.69 16.15
CA ALA A 41 -19.74 12.44 17.55
C ALA A 41 -19.75 13.75 18.37
N GLY A 42 -18.79 14.65 18.13
CA GLY A 42 -18.71 15.93 18.79
C GLY A 42 -19.89 16.83 18.47
N GLY A 43 -20.25 16.96 17.19
CA GLY A 43 -21.39 17.75 16.75
C GLY A 43 -22.72 17.20 17.22
N GLY A 44 -22.90 15.88 17.18
CA GLY A 44 -24.10 15.25 17.71
C GLY A 44 -24.27 15.42 19.22
N LEU A 45 -23.15 15.29 19.96
CA LEU A 45 -23.14 15.50 21.41
C LEU A 45 -23.39 16.97 21.75
N TYR A 46 -22.74 17.90 21.05
CA TYR A 46 -22.95 19.33 21.24
C TYR A 46 -24.41 19.71 21.02
N TYR A 47 -25.01 19.27 19.90
CA TYR A 47 -26.44 19.48 19.63
C TYR A 47 -27.34 18.94 20.74
N ALA A 48 -27.13 17.70 21.18
CA ALA A 48 -27.97 17.08 22.21
C ALA A 48 -27.89 17.80 23.57
N LEU A 49 -26.67 18.29 23.89
CA LEU A 49 -26.46 19.05 25.15
C LEU A 49 -27.02 20.47 25.06
N ALA A 50 -26.87 21.15 23.89
CA ALA A 50 -27.45 22.48 23.68
C ALA A 50 -28.99 22.47 23.76
N GLN A 51 -29.63 21.47 23.16
CA GLN A 51 -31.09 21.30 23.29
C GLN A 51 -31.53 21.09 24.75
N ARG A 52 -30.74 20.36 25.54
CA ARG A 52 -31.03 20.18 27.00
C ARG A 52 -30.79 21.46 27.79
N ALA A 53 -29.86 22.29 27.38
CA ALA A 53 -29.55 23.57 28.00
C ALA A 53 -30.61 24.66 27.66
N GLY A 54 -31.44 24.42 26.65
CA GLY A 54 -32.37 25.42 26.13
C GLY A 54 -31.69 26.55 25.34
N GLU A 55 -30.50 26.29 24.82
CA GLU A 55 -29.80 27.24 23.94
C GLU A 55 -30.53 27.30 22.59
N PRO A 56 -30.64 28.53 22.00
CA PRO A 56 -31.36 28.71 20.75
C PRO A 56 -30.62 28.06 19.54
N GLU A 57 -29.32 27.88 19.64
CA GLU A 57 -28.45 27.30 18.62
C GLU A 57 -27.54 26.19 19.21
N PRO A 58 -27.27 25.11 18.47
CA PRO A 58 -27.76 24.79 17.12
C PRO A 58 -29.22 24.31 17.10
N SER A 59 -30.01 24.75 16.11
CA SER A 59 -31.41 24.41 15.94
C SER A 59 -31.65 23.02 15.32
N SER A 60 -30.64 22.49 14.64
CA SER A 60 -30.67 21.20 13.95
C SER A 60 -29.40 20.40 14.18
N LEU A 61 -29.49 19.05 13.95
CA LEU A 61 -28.33 18.18 14.02
C LEU A 61 -27.25 18.57 12.99
N ALA A 62 -27.66 19.07 11.81
CA ALA A 62 -26.73 19.54 10.77
C ALA A 62 -25.97 20.79 11.24
N GLU A 63 -26.63 21.71 11.95
CA GLU A 63 -25.96 22.85 12.58
C GLU A 63 -25.01 22.41 13.69
N GLY A 64 -25.35 21.37 14.45
CA GLY A 64 -24.44 20.76 15.44
C GLY A 64 -23.16 20.24 14.80
N PHE A 65 -23.24 19.57 13.66
CA PHE A 65 -22.05 19.14 12.90
C PHE A 65 -21.26 20.32 12.35
N TYR A 66 -21.94 21.34 11.85
CA TYR A 66 -21.30 22.55 11.39
C TYR A 66 -20.59 23.29 12.53
N ALA A 67 -21.22 23.38 13.70
CA ALA A 67 -20.61 23.95 14.90
C ALA A 67 -19.31 23.21 15.28
N ALA A 68 -19.34 21.88 15.34
CA ALA A 68 -18.14 21.09 15.63
C ALA A 68 -17.04 21.31 14.61
N LEU A 69 -17.40 21.37 13.32
CA LEU A 69 -16.47 21.62 12.24
C LEU A 69 -15.80 23.00 12.35
N THR A 70 -16.59 24.04 12.60
CA THR A 70 -16.07 25.43 12.75
C THR A 70 -15.20 25.58 13.99
N MET A 71 -15.58 24.95 15.12
CA MET A 71 -14.77 24.95 16.36
C MET A 71 -13.40 24.28 16.15
N ILE A 72 -13.32 23.18 15.39
CA ILE A 72 -12.06 22.50 15.06
C ILE A 72 -11.07 23.47 14.38
N PHE A 73 -11.57 24.39 13.54
CA PHE A 73 -10.75 25.38 12.83
C PHE A 73 -10.65 26.74 13.55
N LEU A 74 -11.00 26.81 14.85
CA LEU A 74 -11.01 28.05 15.65
C LEU A 74 -11.93 29.14 15.07
N GLN A 75 -12.91 28.75 14.29
CA GLN A 75 -13.94 29.64 13.78
C GLN A 75 -15.22 29.36 14.55
N THR A 76 -15.81 30.41 15.11
CA THR A 76 -17.09 30.30 15.82
C THR A 76 -18.14 31.06 15.01
N SER A 77 -19.18 30.33 14.60
CA SER A 77 -20.36 30.93 13.93
C SER A 77 -21.53 31.17 14.88
N PHE A 78 -21.36 30.74 16.15
CA PHE A 78 -22.37 30.78 17.19
C PHE A 78 -21.89 31.62 18.37
N ASP A 79 -22.83 32.22 19.10
CA ASP A 79 -22.54 32.93 20.34
C ASP A 79 -21.98 31.97 21.40
N PHE A 80 -21.22 32.51 22.32
CA PHE A 80 -20.64 31.71 23.40
C PHE A 80 -21.74 31.25 24.35
N PRO A 81 -21.97 29.94 24.57
CA PRO A 81 -23.10 29.43 25.31
C PRO A 81 -23.01 29.78 26.80
N SER A 82 -24.15 29.85 27.45
CA SER A 82 -24.24 30.14 28.90
C SER A 82 -23.86 28.94 29.77
N ALA A 83 -24.13 27.74 29.29
CA ALA A 83 -23.88 26.49 30.04
C ALA A 83 -22.37 26.13 29.98
N TRP A 84 -21.71 26.00 31.15
CA TRP A 84 -20.27 25.74 31.26
C TRP A 84 -19.78 24.49 30.52
N TYR A 85 -20.59 23.43 30.49
CA TYR A 85 -20.22 22.20 29.79
C TYR A 85 -20.22 22.34 28.26
N LEU A 86 -21.01 23.27 27.72
CA LEU A 86 -20.96 23.63 26.30
C LEU A 86 -19.73 24.48 26.00
N GLN A 87 -19.34 25.34 26.94
CA GLN A 87 -18.11 26.17 26.80
C GLN A 87 -16.87 25.29 26.65
N LEU A 88 -16.84 24.10 27.24
CA LEU A 88 -15.73 23.15 27.07
C LEU A 88 -15.49 22.76 25.62
N PHE A 89 -16.53 22.69 24.79
CA PHE A 89 -16.38 22.35 23.38
C PHE A 89 -15.53 23.38 22.63
N PHE A 90 -15.64 24.67 22.98
CA PHE A 90 -14.86 25.74 22.36
C PHE A 90 -13.35 25.62 22.64
N PHE A 91 -12.95 24.87 23.66
CA PHE A 91 -11.55 24.61 23.97
C PHE A 91 -11.11 23.22 23.53
N VAL A 92 -11.95 22.21 23.72
CA VAL A 92 -11.60 20.81 23.43
C VAL A 92 -11.58 20.53 21.93
N MET A 93 -12.55 21.06 21.16
CA MET A 93 -12.64 20.80 19.73
C MET A 93 -11.43 21.33 18.95
N PRO A 94 -10.93 22.55 19.19
CA PRO A 94 -9.70 23.02 18.55
C PRO A 94 -8.46 22.18 18.89
N LEU A 95 -8.35 21.72 20.14
CA LEU A 95 -7.24 20.86 20.55
C LEU A 95 -7.29 19.51 19.84
N LEU A 96 -8.48 18.91 19.71
CA LEU A 96 -8.67 17.68 18.94
C LEU A 96 -8.34 17.92 17.45
N GLY A 97 -8.79 19.04 16.90
CA GLY A 97 -8.47 19.43 15.53
C GLY A 97 -6.98 19.59 15.29
N LEU A 98 -6.28 20.26 16.18
CA LEU A 98 -4.83 20.42 16.12
C LEU A 98 -4.10 19.08 16.21
N GLY A 99 -4.58 18.16 17.07
CA GLY A 99 -4.04 16.80 17.16
C GLY A 99 -4.20 16.00 15.86
N ILE A 100 -5.38 16.06 15.24
CA ILE A 100 -5.68 15.38 13.96
C ILE A 100 -4.83 15.98 12.82
N LEU A 101 -4.71 17.30 12.76
CA LEU A 101 -3.86 17.98 11.78
C LEU A 101 -2.39 17.64 11.99
N GLY A 102 -1.92 17.61 13.24
CA GLY A 102 -0.56 17.20 13.59
C GLY A 102 -0.25 15.78 13.16
N GLN A 103 -1.19 14.84 13.35
CA GLN A 103 -1.08 13.47 12.85
C GLN A 103 -0.97 13.46 11.32
N GLY A 104 -1.83 14.20 10.61
CA GLY A 104 -1.77 14.28 9.15
C GLY A 104 -0.44 14.83 8.63
N VAL A 105 0.09 15.88 9.27
CA VAL A 105 1.42 16.45 8.94
C VAL A 105 2.54 15.45 9.23
N THR A 106 2.45 14.69 10.32
CA THR A 106 3.43 13.65 10.64
C THR A 106 3.41 12.53 9.60
N ASP A 107 2.22 12.09 9.18
CA ASP A 107 2.07 11.07 8.14
C ASP A 107 2.65 11.55 6.80
N ILE A 108 2.44 12.81 6.43
CA ILE A 108 3.08 13.43 5.26
C ILE A 108 4.60 13.52 5.47
N GLY A 109 5.06 13.92 6.65
CA GLY A 109 6.47 13.97 6.98
C GLY A 109 7.16 12.62 6.80
N VAL A 110 6.58 11.55 7.36
CA VAL A 110 7.08 10.18 7.20
C VAL A 110 7.12 9.79 5.71
N LEU A 111 6.08 10.12 4.95
CA LEU A 111 6.05 9.88 3.50
C LEU A 111 7.15 10.61 2.72
N LEU A 112 7.45 11.85 3.10
CA LEU A 112 8.45 12.67 2.41
C LEU A 112 9.87 12.29 2.80
N PHE A 113 10.11 12.00 4.10
CA PHE A 113 11.44 11.75 4.64
C PHE A 113 11.84 10.30 4.65
N ASN A 114 10.88 9.36 4.73
CA ASN A 114 11.18 7.94 4.68
C ASN A 114 11.02 7.39 3.26
N ARG A 115 12.03 7.65 2.42
CA ARG A 115 12.08 7.17 1.03
C ARG A 115 11.99 5.64 0.94
N GLN A 116 12.58 4.90 1.90
CA GLN A 116 12.55 3.44 1.92
C GLN A 116 11.16 2.89 2.21
N ALA A 117 10.50 3.33 3.30
CA ALA A 117 9.15 2.86 3.64
C ALA A 117 8.11 3.21 2.55
N ARG A 118 8.27 4.37 1.87
CA ARG A 118 7.43 4.74 0.72
C ARG A 118 7.70 3.84 -0.47
N GLY A 119 8.98 3.49 -0.70
CA GLY A 119 9.39 2.58 -1.75
C GLY A 119 8.75 1.21 -1.59
N GLU A 120 8.86 0.59 -0.42
CA GLU A 120 8.30 -0.74 -0.12
C GLU A 120 6.77 -0.78 -0.24
N ALA A 121 6.06 0.11 0.47
CA ALA A 121 4.61 0.16 0.43
C ALA A 121 4.07 0.41 -0.99
N TRP A 122 4.75 1.24 -1.77
CA TRP A 122 4.44 1.49 -3.17
C TRP A 122 4.67 0.25 -4.02
N GLN A 123 5.81 -0.41 -3.88
CA GLN A 123 6.16 -1.63 -4.62
C GLN A 123 5.13 -2.74 -4.38
N VAL A 124 4.73 -2.96 -3.12
CA VAL A 124 3.70 -3.93 -2.76
C VAL A 124 2.35 -3.55 -3.39
N ALA A 125 1.93 -2.29 -3.28
CA ALA A 125 0.67 -1.83 -3.85
C ALA A 125 0.65 -1.94 -5.38
N VAL A 126 1.78 -1.71 -6.05
CA VAL A 126 1.92 -1.93 -7.50
C VAL A 126 1.86 -3.42 -7.82
N ALA A 127 2.58 -4.27 -7.08
CA ALA A 127 2.55 -5.72 -7.27
C ALA A 127 1.15 -6.32 -7.07
N GLU A 128 0.34 -5.77 -6.15
CA GLU A 128 -1.05 -6.18 -5.94
C GLU A 128 -1.94 -5.99 -7.19
N THR A 129 -1.60 -5.07 -8.08
CA THR A 129 -2.35 -4.84 -9.33
C THR A 129 -2.03 -5.84 -10.43
N PHE A 130 -0.96 -6.62 -10.27
CA PHE A 130 -0.55 -7.61 -11.25
C PHE A 130 -1.34 -8.92 -11.09
N SER A 131 -1.75 -9.48 -12.22
CA SER A 131 -2.35 -10.81 -12.31
C SER A 131 -1.85 -11.49 -13.57
N ASN A 132 -1.73 -12.82 -13.54
CA ASN A 132 -1.20 -13.59 -14.66
C ASN A 132 0.19 -13.07 -15.11
N HIS A 133 1.04 -12.81 -14.12
CA HIS A 133 2.38 -12.25 -14.29
C HIS A 133 3.46 -13.30 -13.91
N ILE A 134 4.71 -12.92 -14.07
CA ILE A 134 5.87 -13.72 -13.69
C ILE A 134 6.48 -13.15 -12.42
N VAL A 135 6.79 -14.00 -11.44
CA VAL A 135 7.56 -13.59 -10.25
C VAL A 135 9.01 -14.05 -10.47
N VAL A 136 9.95 -13.11 -10.41
CA VAL A 136 11.40 -13.37 -10.52
C VAL A 136 12.04 -13.20 -9.15
N VAL A 137 12.61 -14.27 -8.60
CA VAL A 137 13.24 -14.27 -7.28
C VAL A 137 14.76 -14.26 -7.43
N GLY A 138 15.38 -13.23 -6.85
CA GLY A 138 16.80 -12.94 -6.93
C GLY A 138 17.17 -12.13 -8.17
N LEU A 139 17.74 -10.95 -7.96
CA LEU A 139 18.24 -10.03 -9.03
C LEU A 139 19.76 -10.03 -9.14
N GLY A 140 20.38 -11.19 -8.90
CA GLY A 140 21.77 -11.42 -9.30
C GLY A 140 21.94 -11.42 -10.84
N HIS A 141 23.11 -11.79 -11.34
CA HIS A 141 23.40 -11.76 -12.79
C HIS A 141 22.36 -12.50 -13.64
N LEU A 142 21.92 -13.70 -13.21
CA LEU A 142 20.94 -14.45 -13.99
C LEU A 142 19.54 -13.84 -13.88
N GLY A 143 19.08 -13.52 -12.67
CA GLY A 143 17.76 -12.93 -12.48
C GLY A 143 17.60 -11.59 -13.18
N PHE A 144 18.65 -10.75 -13.17
CA PHE A 144 18.68 -9.52 -13.94
C PHE A 144 18.54 -9.78 -15.47
N ARG A 145 19.24 -10.78 -16.00
CA ARG A 145 19.11 -11.14 -17.44
C ARG A 145 17.70 -11.60 -17.77
N VAL A 146 17.08 -12.39 -16.88
CA VAL A 146 15.68 -12.80 -17.03
C VAL A 146 14.74 -11.60 -16.98
N ALA A 147 14.91 -10.73 -15.98
CA ALA A 147 14.12 -9.52 -15.84
C ALA A 147 14.24 -8.61 -17.06
N ARG A 148 15.45 -8.43 -17.59
CA ARG A 148 15.69 -7.66 -18.81
C ARG A 148 15.00 -8.26 -20.02
N ALA A 149 15.10 -9.57 -20.22
CA ALA A 149 14.42 -10.23 -21.33
C ALA A 149 12.88 -10.10 -21.22
N LEU A 150 12.32 -10.21 -20.02
CA LEU A 150 10.90 -10.01 -19.79
C LEU A 150 10.47 -8.56 -20.07
N HIS A 151 11.29 -7.59 -19.68
CA HIS A 151 11.06 -6.18 -19.97
C HIS A 151 11.08 -5.89 -21.48
N GLU A 152 12.08 -6.42 -22.21
CA GLU A 152 12.19 -6.29 -23.67
C GLU A 152 11.00 -6.94 -24.40
N LEU A 153 10.43 -8.01 -23.84
CA LEU A 153 9.26 -8.72 -24.37
C LEU A 153 7.92 -8.08 -23.96
N ASP A 154 7.93 -7.00 -23.17
CA ASP A 154 6.74 -6.36 -22.60
C ASP A 154 5.86 -7.34 -21.79
N GLU A 155 6.49 -8.35 -21.16
CA GLU A 155 5.82 -9.32 -20.29
C GLU A 155 5.68 -8.74 -18.88
N PRO A 156 4.50 -8.89 -18.22
CA PRO A 156 4.30 -8.38 -16.87
C PRO A 156 5.05 -9.26 -15.85
N PHE A 157 5.87 -8.65 -15.01
CA PHE A 157 6.60 -9.37 -13.97
C PHE A 157 6.81 -8.52 -12.71
N VAL A 158 7.06 -9.20 -11.61
CA VAL A 158 7.38 -8.65 -10.28
C VAL A 158 8.68 -9.30 -9.83
N CYS A 159 9.58 -8.53 -9.26
CA CYS A 159 10.82 -9.05 -8.70
C CYS A 159 10.75 -9.19 -7.17
N VAL A 160 11.48 -10.17 -6.64
CA VAL A 160 11.76 -10.32 -5.21
C VAL A 160 13.27 -10.28 -5.03
N GLU A 161 13.77 -9.34 -4.23
CA GLU A 161 15.20 -9.18 -3.99
C GLU A 161 15.45 -8.83 -2.52
N GLN A 162 16.49 -9.44 -1.94
CA GLN A 162 16.84 -9.22 -0.53
C GLN A 162 17.61 -7.90 -0.33
N ASN A 163 18.35 -7.48 -1.34
CA ASN A 163 19.10 -6.21 -1.34
C ASN A 163 18.72 -5.35 -2.56
N PRO A 164 17.64 -4.55 -2.46
CA PRO A 164 17.18 -3.71 -3.57
C PRO A 164 18.13 -2.56 -3.91
N GLU A 165 19.09 -2.24 -3.02
CA GLU A 165 20.14 -1.24 -3.26
C GLU A 165 21.28 -1.77 -4.16
N ALA A 166 21.32 -3.07 -4.44
CA ALA A 166 22.31 -3.64 -5.35
C ALA A 166 22.20 -3.02 -6.76
N ALA A 167 23.32 -2.80 -7.42
CA ALA A 167 23.39 -2.08 -8.70
C ALA A 167 22.50 -2.66 -9.80
N LEU A 168 22.30 -3.97 -9.84
CA LEU A 168 21.41 -4.63 -10.81
C LEU A 168 19.92 -4.43 -10.46
N ALA A 169 19.57 -4.43 -9.17
CA ALA A 169 18.21 -4.16 -8.73
C ALA A 169 17.81 -2.71 -9.02
N GLN A 170 18.72 -1.74 -8.80
CA GLN A 170 18.49 -0.34 -9.14
C GLN A 170 18.22 -0.13 -10.65
N GLN A 171 18.87 -0.90 -11.51
CA GLN A 171 18.58 -0.84 -12.95
C GLN A 171 17.16 -1.30 -13.27
N VAL A 172 16.68 -2.35 -12.58
CA VAL A 172 15.30 -2.85 -12.75
C VAL A 172 14.27 -1.84 -12.21
N GLN A 173 14.58 -1.13 -11.13
CA GLN A 173 13.73 -0.06 -10.60
C GLN A 173 13.47 1.06 -11.63
N ASN A 174 14.45 1.36 -12.48
CA ASN A 174 14.31 2.38 -13.54
C ASN A 174 13.33 1.96 -14.66
N TRP A 175 12.87 0.71 -14.68
CA TRP A 175 11.90 0.20 -15.66
C TRP A 175 10.46 0.24 -15.14
N ASP A 176 10.20 0.89 -13.99
CA ASP A 176 8.90 0.92 -13.29
C ASP A 176 8.36 -0.48 -12.95
N VAL A 177 9.27 -1.44 -12.75
CA VAL A 177 8.95 -2.82 -12.34
C VAL A 177 8.97 -2.90 -10.82
N PRO A 178 7.93 -3.45 -10.17
CA PRO A 178 7.90 -3.58 -8.73
C PRO A 178 8.93 -4.60 -8.24
N ILE A 179 9.71 -4.19 -7.23
CA ILE A 179 10.67 -5.04 -6.51
C ILE A 179 10.23 -5.15 -5.06
N ILE A 180 9.85 -6.34 -4.66
CA ILE A 180 9.49 -6.64 -3.27
C ILE A 180 10.77 -6.94 -2.51
N GLU A 181 11.05 -6.13 -1.50
CA GLU A 181 12.23 -6.33 -0.65
C GLU A 181 12.01 -7.46 0.35
N GLY A 182 12.94 -8.39 0.40
CA GLY A 182 12.96 -9.43 1.41
C GLY A 182 13.43 -10.78 0.94
N GLY A 183 13.66 -11.66 1.92
CA GLY A 183 14.02 -13.05 1.66
C GLY A 183 12.78 -13.86 1.23
N ALA A 184 12.85 -14.52 0.08
CA ALA A 184 11.73 -15.26 -0.50
C ALA A 184 11.29 -16.50 0.31
N LEU A 185 12.02 -16.90 1.33
CA LEU A 185 11.61 -17.92 2.29
C LEU A 185 10.56 -17.39 3.29
N LYS A 186 10.44 -16.07 3.46
CA LYS A 186 9.40 -15.47 4.29
C LYS A 186 8.05 -15.56 3.56
N HIS A 187 7.05 -16.11 4.24
CA HIS A 187 5.71 -16.35 3.67
C HIS A 187 5.07 -15.09 3.08
N ASP A 188 5.25 -13.95 3.74
CA ASP A 188 4.62 -12.70 3.36
C ASP A 188 5.23 -12.10 2.09
N VAL A 189 6.54 -12.31 1.83
CA VAL A 189 7.26 -11.72 0.70
C VAL A 189 6.74 -12.25 -0.64
N LEU A 190 6.55 -13.55 -0.78
CA LEU A 190 5.99 -14.16 -1.99
C LEU A 190 4.53 -13.79 -2.21
N ARG A 191 3.76 -13.62 -1.13
CA ARG A 191 2.36 -13.15 -1.21
C ARG A 191 2.30 -11.68 -1.65
N GLN A 192 3.16 -10.82 -1.11
CA GLN A 192 3.30 -9.43 -1.53
C GLN A 192 3.68 -9.31 -3.01
N ALA A 193 4.52 -10.22 -3.52
CA ALA A 193 4.82 -10.32 -4.95
C ALA A 193 3.65 -10.85 -5.81
N GLY A 194 2.51 -11.17 -5.20
CA GLY A 194 1.33 -11.67 -5.89
C GLY A 194 1.46 -13.08 -6.44
N LEU A 195 2.27 -13.94 -5.82
CA LEU A 195 2.49 -15.31 -6.28
C LEU A 195 1.19 -16.11 -6.43
N GLU A 196 0.18 -15.86 -5.59
CA GLU A 196 -1.15 -16.50 -5.68
C GLU A 196 -1.83 -16.27 -7.04
N ARG A 197 -1.51 -15.15 -7.71
CA ARG A 197 -2.07 -14.72 -8.99
C ARG A 197 -1.08 -14.83 -10.16
N ALA A 198 0.16 -15.25 -9.88
CA ALA A 198 1.20 -15.43 -10.88
C ALA A 198 0.97 -16.74 -11.68
N HIS A 199 1.34 -16.74 -12.95
CA HIS A 199 1.34 -17.97 -13.76
C HIS A 199 2.70 -18.69 -13.76
N THR A 200 3.79 -17.97 -13.43
CA THR A 200 5.15 -18.52 -13.41
C THR A 200 5.96 -17.87 -12.30
N VAL A 201 6.78 -18.66 -11.63
CA VAL A 201 7.84 -18.19 -10.73
C VAL A 201 9.19 -18.66 -11.25
N VAL A 202 10.15 -17.75 -11.32
CA VAL A 202 11.54 -18.01 -11.73
C VAL A 202 12.44 -17.78 -10.52
N LEU A 203 13.13 -18.84 -10.09
CA LEU A 203 14.02 -18.81 -8.93
C LEU A 203 15.47 -18.76 -9.45
N ALA A 204 16.11 -17.62 -9.25
CA ALA A 204 17.40 -17.28 -9.84
C ALA A 204 18.43 -16.80 -8.80
N THR A 205 18.27 -17.20 -7.52
CA THR A 205 19.27 -16.89 -6.49
C THR A 205 20.58 -17.66 -6.74
N SER A 206 21.63 -17.31 -6.03
CA SER A 206 22.93 -17.99 -6.15
C SER A 206 23.03 -19.28 -5.34
N ASP A 207 22.02 -19.63 -4.55
CA ASP A 207 22.00 -20.78 -3.65
C ASP A 207 20.97 -21.80 -4.14
N ASP A 208 21.44 -22.96 -4.55
CA ASP A 208 20.62 -24.06 -5.11
C ASP A 208 19.65 -24.65 -4.08
N ILE A 209 20.11 -24.79 -2.82
CA ILE A 209 19.27 -25.30 -1.73
C ILE A 209 18.15 -24.31 -1.43
N MET A 210 18.50 -23.03 -1.36
CA MET A 210 17.52 -21.96 -1.17
C MET A 210 16.49 -21.95 -2.32
N ASN A 211 16.93 -22.09 -3.57
CA ASN A 211 16.04 -22.14 -4.73
C ASN A 211 15.04 -23.30 -4.61
N LEU A 212 15.47 -24.48 -4.17
CA LEU A 212 14.56 -25.61 -3.96
C LEU A 212 13.59 -25.37 -2.80
N GLN A 213 14.06 -24.83 -1.68
CA GLN A 213 13.19 -24.48 -0.56
C GLN A 213 12.11 -23.46 -0.98
N ILE A 214 12.50 -22.44 -1.74
CA ILE A 214 11.56 -21.46 -2.30
C ILE A 214 10.60 -22.13 -3.28
N ALA A 215 11.06 -23.09 -4.11
CA ALA A 215 10.21 -23.83 -5.04
C ALA A 215 9.10 -24.62 -4.33
N ILE A 216 9.46 -25.32 -3.26
CA ILE A 216 8.49 -26.06 -2.43
C ILE A 216 7.47 -25.11 -1.82
N HIS A 217 7.95 -24.00 -1.30
CA HIS A 217 7.11 -22.95 -0.70
C HIS A 217 6.18 -22.30 -1.75
N ALA A 218 6.72 -21.95 -2.91
CA ALA A 218 5.95 -21.36 -4.01
C ALA A 218 4.84 -22.31 -4.48
N ARG A 219 5.14 -23.61 -4.56
CA ARG A 219 4.16 -24.62 -4.94
C ARG A 219 3.06 -24.83 -3.89
N ALA A 220 3.37 -24.63 -2.62
CA ALA A 220 2.37 -24.64 -1.55
C ALA A 220 1.42 -23.42 -1.63
N VAL A 221 1.94 -22.26 -2.02
CA VAL A 221 1.15 -21.03 -2.16
C VAL A 221 0.30 -21.04 -3.44
N ASN A 222 0.89 -21.44 -4.58
CA ASN A 222 0.20 -21.56 -5.86
C ASN A 222 0.60 -22.82 -6.63
N PRO A 223 -0.12 -23.93 -6.43
CA PRO A 223 0.15 -25.19 -7.12
C PRO A 223 0.04 -25.13 -8.64
N LYS A 224 -0.64 -24.12 -9.18
CA LYS A 224 -0.86 -23.93 -10.62
C LYS A 224 0.24 -23.13 -11.30
N ALA A 225 1.05 -22.41 -10.54
CA ALA A 225 2.16 -21.65 -11.09
C ALA A 225 3.25 -22.59 -11.62
N ARG A 226 3.72 -22.30 -12.83
CA ARG A 226 4.91 -22.97 -13.37
C ARG A 226 6.13 -22.51 -12.59
N THR A 227 6.87 -23.44 -11.99
CA THR A 227 8.10 -23.14 -11.26
C THR A 227 9.30 -23.43 -12.13
N ILE A 228 10.17 -22.45 -12.34
CA ILE A 228 11.45 -22.58 -13.06
C ILE A 228 12.53 -22.34 -12.01
N VAL A 229 13.36 -23.35 -11.80
CA VAL A 229 14.40 -23.33 -10.76
C VAL A 229 15.77 -23.33 -11.42
N ARG A 230 16.63 -22.41 -11.01
CA ARG A 230 18.05 -22.46 -11.31
C ARG A 230 18.71 -23.44 -10.36
N LEU A 231 19.44 -24.39 -10.92
CA LEU A 231 20.40 -25.24 -10.21
C LEU A 231 21.74 -25.08 -10.90
N PHE A 232 22.79 -24.84 -10.13
CA PHE A 232 24.14 -24.64 -10.63
C PHE A 232 24.92 -25.97 -10.68
N ASP A 233 24.64 -26.87 -9.73
CA ASP A 233 25.25 -28.19 -9.64
C ASP A 233 24.48 -29.19 -10.52
N ASP A 234 25.14 -29.69 -11.58
CA ASP A 234 24.56 -30.61 -12.55
C ASP A 234 24.26 -31.98 -11.92
N ASP A 235 25.01 -32.45 -10.93
CA ASP A 235 24.78 -33.70 -10.23
C ASP A 235 23.55 -33.58 -9.35
N PHE A 236 23.45 -32.50 -8.60
CA PHE A 236 22.28 -32.19 -7.79
C PHE A 236 21.01 -32.00 -8.64
N ALA A 237 21.14 -31.33 -9.79
CA ALA A 237 20.02 -31.17 -10.72
C ALA A 237 19.48 -32.53 -11.22
N ARG A 238 20.36 -33.47 -11.52
CA ARG A 238 19.97 -34.84 -11.94
C ARG A 238 19.26 -35.61 -10.84
N GLU A 239 19.72 -35.52 -9.60
CA GLU A 239 19.04 -36.13 -8.46
C GLU A 239 17.62 -35.58 -8.25
N VAL A 240 17.47 -34.24 -8.29
CA VAL A 240 16.17 -33.57 -8.12
C VAL A 240 15.18 -33.96 -9.22
N VAL A 241 15.61 -34.12 -10.47
CA VAL A 241 14.73 -34.49 -11.59
C VAL A 241 14.34 -35.99 -11.54
N SER A 242 15.17 -36.83 -10.92
CA SER A 242 14.91 -38.25 -10.79
C SER A 242 14.02 -38.65 -9.60
N ALA A 243 13.81 -37.73 -8.65
CA ALA A 243 13.00 -37.92 -7.46
C ALA A 243 11.53 -37.52 -7.67
#